data_3fa15a9b841c3e28c02d24efda696748
#
_entry.id   3fa15a9b841c3e28c02d24efda696748
#
_cell.length_a   1.000
_cell.length_b   1.000
_cell.length_c   1.000
_cell.angle_alpha   90.00
_cell.angle_beta   90.00
_cell.angle_gamma   90.00
#
_symmetry.space_group_name_H-M   'P 1'
#
loop_
_entity.id
_entity.type
_entity.pdbx_description
1 polymer ?
#
loop_
_entity_poly.entity_id
_entity_poly.type
_entity_poly.pdbx_seq_one_letter_code
_entity_poly.pdbx_strand_id
1 'polypeptide(L)'
;EKYGETYWHRSHQIRNVNICPKHRCHLINSSVSIRNESAFSFYPAQTTVRDTDVIYSQNELEHRFTDYCAKLVAAPISFQKTPPISSVLYKAMKYTPYMKSTGKSRYTKRFYEDITDFYSRINLQNQITFTQIQRALLGNLAEFTTITQIAFFLGITVDELINPKISEAEIIEEQESHYM
;
A
#
# COMPACT_ATOMS: atom_id res chain seq x y z
N GLU A 1 -21.75 -11.65 -10.61
CA GLU A 1 -21.52 -12.38 -11.89
C GLU A 1 -22.12 -11.60 -13.07
N LYS A 2 -21.48 -10.49 -13.45
CA LYS A 2 -22.02 -9.64 -14.53
C LYS A 2 -21.93 -10.31 -15.92
N TYR A 3 -21.07 -11.33 -16.06
CA TYR A 3 -20.75 -11.95 -17.34
C TYR A 3 -20.86 -13.48 -17.33
N GLY A 4 -21.38 -14.10 -16.25
CA GLY A 4 -21.50 -15.55 -16.13
C GLY A 4 -20.18 -16.31 -16.01
N GLU A 5 -19.03 -15.61 -15.97
CA GLU A 5 -17.70 -16.20 -15.91
C GLU A 5 -16.92 -15.66 -14.71
N THR A 6 -16.14 -16.52 -14.08
CA THR A 6 -15.20 -16.17 -13.03
C THR A 6 -13.90 -15.64 -13.65
N TYR A 7 -13.37 -14.52 -13.15
CA TYR A 7 -12.13 -13.94 -13.66
C TYR A 7 -11.27 -13.35 -12.53
N TRP A 8 -9.98 -13.19 -12.82
CA TRP A 8 -9.02 -12.62 -11.89
C TRP A 8 -9.13 -11.10 -11.84
N HIS A 9 -9.65 -10.56 -10.75
CA HIS A 9 -9.70 -9.12 -10.53
C HIS A 9 -8.32 -8.56 -10.16
N ARG A 10 -7.91 -7.46 -10.80
CA ARG A 10 -6.64 -6.78 -10.49
C ARG A 10 -6.56 -6.35 -9.02
N SER A 11 -7.63 -5.82 -8.46
CA SER A 11 -7.70 -5.41 -7.05
C SER A 11 -7.54 -6.57 -6.08
N HIS A 12 -7.86 -7.81 -6.46
CA HIS A 12 -7.66 -9.01 -5.66
C HIS A 12 -6.20 -9.51 -5.69
N GLN A 13 -5.39 -9.02 -6.63
CA GLN A 13 -3.98 -9.40 -6.76
C GLN A 13 -3.04 -8.45 -6.01
N ILE A 14 -3.58 -7.45 -5.34
CA ILE A 14 -2.78 -6.52 -4.53
C ILE A 14 -2.39 -7.22 -3.23
N ARG A 15 -1.09 -7.31 -2.98
CA ARG A 15 -0.58 -7.86 -1.72
C ARG A 15 -1.16 -7.08 -0.52
N ASN A 16 -1.55 -7.77 0.54
CA ASN A 16 -2.22 -7.23 1.72
C ASN A 16 -3.67 -6.77 1.53
N VAL A 17 -4.27 -6.95 0.36
CA VAL A 17 -5.72 -6.82 0.18
C VAL A 17 -6.35 -8.19 0.40
N ASN A 18 -7.02 -8.37 1.53
CA ASN A 18 -7.59 -9.65 1.96
C ASN A 18 -9.11 -9.74 1.80
N ILE A 19 -9.75 -8.64 1.39
CA ILE A 19 -11.18 -8.59 1.14
C ILE A 19 -11.48 -8.01 -0.24
N CYS A 20 -12.59 -8.40 -0.81
CA CYS A 20 -13.09 -7.82 -2.05
C CYS A 20 -13.57 -6.37 -1.82
N PRO A 21 -13.03 -5.36 -2.52
CA PRO A 21 -13.45 -3.96 -2.33
C PRO A 21 -14.93 -3.73 -2.66
N LYS A 22 -15.50 -4.54 -3.54
CA LYS A 22 -16.90 -4.43 -3.96
C LYS A 22 -17.87 -5.17 -3.04
N HIS A 23 -17.53 -6.39 -2.63
CA HIS A 23 -18.46 -7.28 -1.93
C HIS A 23 -18.17 -7.41 -0.44
N ARG A 24 -17.03 -6.88 0.04
CA ARG A 24 -16.60 -6.93 1.46
C ARG A 24 -16.42 -8.35 2.01
N CYS A 25 -16.35 -9.35 1.16
CA CYS A 25 -16.04 -10.72 1.56
C CYS A 25 -14.53 -10.99 1.54
N HIS A 26 -14.10 -11.89 2.40
CA HIS A 26 -12.71 -12.31 2.44
C HIS A 26 -12.30 -13.01 1.15
N LEU A 27 -11.08 -12.71 0.69
CA LEU A 27 -10.45 -13.36 -0.44
C LEU A 27 -9.75 -14.64 0.05
N ILE A 28 -9.84 -15.69 -0.73
CA ILE A 28 -9.14 -16.95 -0.49
C ILE A 28 -8.04 -17.15 -1.53
N ASN A 29 -6.97 -17.81 -1.12
CA ASN A 29 -5.92 -18.18 -2.05
C ASN A 29 -6.42 -19.27 -3.00
N SER A 30 -6.10 -19.13 -4.28
CA SER A 30 -6.35 -20.18 -5.26
C SER A 30 -5.42 -21.38 -5.02
N SER A 31 -5.77 -22.53 -5.61
CA SER A 31 -4.93 -23.73 -5.59
C SER A 31 -3.76 -23.69 -6.58
N VAL A 32 -3.59 -22.59 -7.30
CA VAL A 32 -2.52 -22.44 -8.29
C VAL A 32 -1.17 -22.37 -7.59
N SER A 33 -0.25 -23.27 -7.97
CA SER A 33 1.13 -23.25 -7.48
C SER A 33 1.92 -22.16 -8.19
N ILE A 34 2.57 -21.29 -7.40
CA ILE A 34 3.41 -20.20 -7.95
C ILE A 34 4.82 -20.70 -8.32
N ARG A 35 5.23 -21.87 -7.84
CA ARG A 35 6.67 -22.24 -7.80
C ARG A 35 7.16 -23.25 -8.85
N ASN A 36 6.31 -24.03 -9.48
CA ASN A 36 6.78 -25.19 -10.29
C ASN A 36 6.19 -25.28 -11.69
N GLU A 37 5.66 -24.18 -12.22
CA GLU A 37 4.91 -24.26 -13.45
C GLU A 37 5.56 -23.43 -14.55
N SER A 38 5.39 -23.88 -15.78
CA SER A 38 5.87 -23.15 -16.94
C SER A 38 5.30 -21.74 -16.96
N ALA A 39 6.11 -20.74 -17.29
CA ALA A 39 5.68 -19.36 -17.46
C ALA A 39 4.54 -19.19 -18.49
N PHE A 40 4.24 -20.24 -19.27
CA PHE A 40 3.18 -20.29 -20.27
C PHE A 40 1.92 -21.01 -19.80
N SER A 41 1.87 -21.50 -18.55
CA SER A 41 0.68 -22.17 -18.02
C SER A 41 -0.39 -21.13 -17.69
N PHE A 42 -1.56 -21.28 -18.29
CA PHE A 42 -2.74 -20.44 -18.03
C PHE A 42 -3.74 -21.22 -17.18
N TYR A 43 -4.14 -20.64 -16.06
CA TYR A 43 -5.11 -21.20 -15.12
C TYR A 43 -6.39 -20.37 -15.12
N PRO A 44 -7.47 -20.84 -15.75
CA PRO A 44 -8.76 -20.17 -15.69
C PRO A 44 -9.28 -20.13 -14.25
N ALA A 45 -9.87 -19.02 -13.85
CA ALA A 45 -10.37 -18.86 -12.49
C ALA A 45 -11.48 -19.89 -12.17
N GLN A 46 -12.28 -20.32 -13.16
CA GLN A 46 -13.32 -21.33 -12.99
C GLN A 46 -12.80 -22.68 -12.51
N THR A 47 -11.59 -23.07 -12.92
CA THR A 47 -11.03 -24.37 -12.59
C THR A 47 -10.19 -24.34 -11.30
N THR A 48 -9.83 -23.18 -10.82
CA THR A 48 -8.89 -23.01 -9.71
C THR A 48 -9.52 -22.39 -8.46
N VAL A 49 -10.67 -21.77 -8.57
CA VAL A 49 -11.44 -21.25 -7.44
C VAL A 49 -12.32 -22.37 -6.88
N ARG A 50 -12.17 -22.66 -5.60
CA ARG A 50 -13.01 -23.64 -4.90
C ARG A 50 -14.33 -22.98 -4.52
N ASP A 51 -15.40 -23.73 -4.58
CA ASP A 51 -16.68 -23.36 -3.99
C ASP A 51 -16.53 -23.40 -2.46
N THR A 52 -16.69 -22.27 -1.80
CA THR A 52 -16.55 -22.12 -0.35
C THR A 52 -17.60 -21.14 0.16
N ASP A 53 -17.94 -21.26 1.44
CA ASP A 53 -18.81 -20.29 2.10
C ASP A 53 -18.23 -18.88 2.05
N VAL A 54 -19.08 -17.92 1.75
CA VAL A 54 -18.70 -16.52 1.68
C VAL A 54 -18.69 -15.93 3.09
N ILE A 55 -17.51 -15.50 3.54
CA ILE A 55 -17.31 -14.84 4.83
C ILE A 55 -17.14 -13.35 4.60
N TYR A 56 -17.98 -12.53 5.23
CA TYR A 56 -17.92 -11.06 5.11
C TYR A 56 -17.08 -10.46 6.24
N SER A 57 -16.20 -9.52 5.87
CA SER A 57 -15.47 -8.72 6.86
C SER A 57 -16.41 -7.68 7.48
N GLN A 58 -16.27 -7.48 8.81
CA GLN A 58 -16.95 -6.44 9.59
C GLN A 58 -15.95 -5.34 10.01
N ASN A 59 -14.69 -5.43 9.57
CA ASN A 59 -13.63 -4.51 9.97
C ASN A 59 -13.60 -3.28 9.07
N GLU A 60 -14.06 -2.14 9.58
CA GLU A 60 -14.12 -0.89 8.84
C GLU A 60 -12.73 -0.38 8.41
N LEU A 61 -11.69 -0.59 9.22
CA LEU A 61 -10.33 -0.21 8.86
C LEU A 61 -9.83 -1.03 7.66
N GLU A 62 -10.14 -2.32 7.64
CA GLU A 62 -9.81 -3.21 6.53
C GLU A 62 -10.55 -2.80 5.25
N HIS A 63 -11.84 -2.39 5.37
CA HIS A 63 -12.60 -1.85 4.24
C HIS A 63 -11.94 -0.61 3.66
N ARG A 64 -11.61 0.36 4.50
CA ARG A 64 -10.98 1.62 4.09
C ARG A 64 -9.61 1.41 3.45
N PHE A 65 -8.78 0.53 4.02
CA PHE A 65 -7.47 0.20 3.45
C PHE A 65 -7.62 -0.48 2.08
N THR A 66 -8.54 -1.43 1.97
CA THR A 66 -8.85 -2.11 0.69
C THR A 66 -9.33 -1.14 -0.39
N ASP A 67 -10.23 -0.22 -0.04
CA ASP A 67 -10.71 0.82 -0.96
C ASP A 67 -9.58 1.75 -1.43
N TYR A 68 -8.69 2.12 -0.51
CA TYR A 68 -7.52 2.91 -0.82
C TYR A 68 -6.61 2.21 -1.84
N CYS A 69 -6.30 0.93 -1.60
CA CYS A 69 -5.50 0.12 -2.51
C CYS A 69 -6.17 -0.03 -3.89
N ALA A 70 -7.46 -0.31 -3.91
CA ALA A 70 -8.22 -0.47 -5.16
C ALA A 70 -8.26 0.82 -5.99
N LYS A 71 -8.46 1.98 -5.33
CA LYS A 71 -8.41 3.30 -5.98
C LYS A 71 -7.02 3.58 -6.56
N LEU A 72 -5.96 3.26 -5.81
CA LEU A 72 -4.59 3.49 -6.26
C LEU A 72 -4.25 2.67 -7.51
N VAL A 73 -4.67 1.40 -7.58
CA VAL A 73 -4.46 0.54 -8.76
C VAL A 73 -5.34 0.94 -9.95
N ALA A 74 -6.51 1.53 -9.69
CA ALA A 74 -7.41 2.04 -10.74
C ALA A 74 -7.02 3.43 -11.24
N ALA A 75 -6.13 4.14 -10.53
CA ALA A 75 -5.71 5.47 -10.91
C ALA A 75 -4.97 5.47 -12.26
N PRO A 76 -5.19 6.48 -13.11
CA PRO A 76 -4.50 6.60 -14.37
C PRO A 76 -3.00 6.80 -14.15
N ILE A 77 -2.17 6.12 -14.94
CA ILE A 77 -0.72 6.30 -14.90
C ILE A 77 -0.39 7.67 -15.53
N SER A 78 0.25 8.55 -14.76
CA SER A 78 0.81 9.80 -15.28
C SER A 78 2.21 9.55 -15.80
N PHE A 79 2.50 10.02 -17.02
CA PHE A 79 3.84 10.01 -17.60
C PHE A 79 4.62 11.30 -17.30
N GLN A 80 4.06 12.18 -16.48
CA GLN A 80 4.77 13.38 -16.03
C GLN A 80 5.85 13.02 -15.02
N LYS A 81 6.93 13.82 -14.99
CA LYS A 81 7.97 13.69 -13.97
C LYS A 81 7.37 13.96 -12.61
N THR A 82 7.25 12.91 -11.79
CA THR A 82 6.76 13.03 -10.42
C THR A 82 7.91 13.26 -9.45
N PRO A 83 7.69 14.01 -8.36
CA PRO A 83 8.65 14.11 -7.27
C PRO A 83 9.00 12.75 -6.68
N PRO A 84 10.16 12.59 -6.03
CA PRO A 84 10.48 11.37 -5.29
C PRO A 84 9.41 11.05 -4.24
N ILE A 85 9.07 9.78 -4.11
CA ILE A 85 8.07 9.35 -3.12
C ILE A 85 8.46 9.73 -1.69
N SER A 86 9.77 9.73 -1.37
CA SER A 86 10.30 10.18 -0.09
C SER A 86 9.93 11.63 0.23
N SER A 87 9.91 12.51 -0.76
CA SER A 87 9.49 13.91 -0.58
C SER A 87 8.00 14.02 -0.27
N VAL A 88 7.17 13.15 -0.88
CA VAL A 88 5.73 13.07 -0.57
C VAL A 88 5.52 12.65 0.88
N LEU A 89 6.21 11.59 1.30
CA LEU A 89 6.16 11.07 2.67
C LEU A 89 6.72 12.09 3.68
N TYR A 90 7.82 12.75 3.35
CA TYR A 90 8.42 13.80 4.18
C TYR A 90 7.44 14.94 4.42
N LYS A 91 6.83 15.46 3.36
CA LYS A 91 5.83 16.53 3.45
C LYS A 91 4.68 16.14 4.37
N ALA A 92 4.14 14.92 4.22
CA ALA A 92 3.06 14.43 5.06
C ALA A 92 3.48 14.26 6.53
N MET A 93 4.76 13.90 6.78
CA MET A 93 5.28 13.74 8.14
C MET A 93 5.63 15.07 8.82
N LYS A 94 5.89 16.15 8.07
CA LYS A 94 6.48 17.40 8.56
C LYS A 94 5.76 17.99 9.78
N TYR A 95 4.45 17.86 9.85
CA TYR A 95 3.63 18.41 10.94
C TYR A 95 3.08 17.33 11.87
N THR A 96 3.67 16.15 11.85
CA THR A 96 3.28 15.04 12.73
C THR A 96 4.25 14.89 13.91
N PRO A 97 3.87 14.13 14.96
CA PRO A 97 4.77 13.80 16.06
C PRO A 97 5.99 12.96 15.67
N TYR A 98 6.09 12.54 14.40
CA TYR A 98 7.20 11.74 13.89
C TYR A 98 8.38 12.56 13.37
N MET A 99 8.24 13.88 13.33
CA MET A 99 9.32 14.81 13.01
C MET A 99 9.79 15.52 14.27
N LYS A 100 11.10 15.76 14.37
CA LYS A 100 11.64 16.66 15.40
C LYS A 100 11.22 18.10 15.11
N SER A 101 11.16 18.93 16.15
CA SER A 101 10.79 20.35 16.06
C SER A 101 11.63 21.15 15.06
N THR A 102 12.86 20.70 14.77
CA THR A 102 13.73 21.27 13.75
C THR A 102 13.29 20.99 12.31
N GLY A 103 12.35 20.08 12.10
CA GLY A 103 11.93 19.61 10.78
C GLY A 103 12.95 18.73 10.04
N LYS A 104 14.15 18.54 10.60
CA LYS A 104 15.28 17.92 9.90
C LYS A 104 15.55 16.45 10.25
N SER A 105 14.91 15.92 11.29
CA SER A 105 15.16 14.55 11.74
C SER A 105 13.87 13.86 12.16
N ARG A 106 13.79 12.56 11.89
CA ARG A 106 12.59 11.74 12.07
C ARG A 106 12.71 10.84 13.29
N TYR A 107 11.61 10.65 14.01
CA TYR A 107 11.48 9.61 15.03
C TYR A 107 11.05 8.28 14.41
N THR A 108 11.92 7.70 13.57
CA THR A 108 11.59 6.51 12.77
C THR A 108 11.17 5.30 13.61
N LYS A 109 11.78 5.12 14.80
CA LYS A 109 11.39 4.03 15.71
C LYS A 109 9.95 4.19 16.21
N ARG A 110 9.59 5.38 16.68
CA ARG A 110 8.23 5.70 17.12
C ARG A 110 7.22 5.53 15.97
N PHE A 111 7.58 6.01 14.79
CA PHE A 111 6.75 5.84 13.60
C PHE A 111 6.50 4.36 13.27
N TYR A 112 7.55 3.53 13.37
CA TYR A 112 7.43 2.08 13.17
C TYR A 112 6.52 1.42 14.21
N GLU A 113 6.66 1.78 15.49
CA GLU A 113 5.83 1.24 16.57
C GLU A 113 4.35 1.58 16.36
N ASP A 114 4.05 2.84 16.06
CA ASP A 114 2.68 3.32 15.86
C ASP A 114 2.02 2.75 14.59
N ILE A 115 2.75 2.64 13.47
CA ILE A 115 2.21 2.04 12.24
C ILE A 115 1.99 0.53 12.39
N THR A 116 2.85 -0.15 13.15
CA THR A 116 2.68 -1.58 13.44
C THR A 116 1.45 -1.82 14.33
N ASP A 117 1.26 -1.01 15.38
CA ASP A 117 0.07 -1.07 16.21
C ASP A 117 -1.20 -0.78 15.39
N PHE A 118 -1.17 0.24 14.54
CA PHE A 118 -2.29 0.58 13.66
C PHE A 118 -2.72 -0.61 12.79
N TYR A 119 -1.77 -1.29 12.16
CA TYR A 119 -2.04 -2.42 11.28
C TYR A 119 -2.26 -3.74 12.02
N SER A 120 -1.99 -3.83 13.32
CA SER A 120 -2.35 -4.99 14.14
C SER A 120 -3.87 -5.22 14.21
N ARG A 121 -4.65 -4.19 13.91
CA ARG A 121 -6.12 -4.19 13.91
C ARG A 121 -6.74 -4.80 12.66
N ILE A 122 -5.95 -5.11 11.65
CA ILE A 122 -6.38 -5.78 10.42
C ILE A 122 -5.44 -6.96 10.12
N ASN A 123 -5.97 -7.97 9.46
CA ASN A 123 -5.20 -9.16 9.13
C ASN A 123 -4.37 -8.93 7.86
N LEU A 124 -3.15 -8.38 7.98
CA LEU A 124 -2.24 -8.25 6.86
C LEU A 124 -1.40 -9.52 6.69
N GLN A 125 -1.27 -10.00 5.46
CA GLN A 125 -0.39 -11.13 5.13
C GLN A 125 1.09 -10.81 5.36
N ASN A 126 1.47 -9.55 5.14
CA ASN A 126 2.83 -9.07 5.32
C ASN A 126 2.83 -7.79 6.16
N GLN A 127 3.33 -7.90 7.38
CA GLN A 127 3.55 -6.74 8.23
C GLN A 127 4.76 -5.95 7.72
N ILE A 128 4.65 -4.62 7.80
CA ILE A 128 5.73 -3.72 7.44
C ILE A 128 6.91 -3.87 8.42
N THR A 129 8.13 -3.88 7.92
CA THR A 129 9.34 -3.95 8.74
C THR A 129 10.00 -2.59 8.92
N PHE A 130 10.77 -2.44 9.99
CA PHE A 130 11.52 -1.22 10.25
C PHE A 130 12.45 -0.84 9.09
N THR A 131 13.14 -1.81 8.50
CA THR A 131 14.03 -1.60 7.35
C THR A 131 13.29 -1.12 6.11
N GLN A 132 12.09 -1.64 5.85
CA GLN A 132 11.26 -1.18 4.73
C GLN A 132 10.84 0.28 4.91
N ILE A 133 10.44 0.67 6.14
CA ILE A 133 10.13 2.07 6.46
C ILE A 133 11.34 2.96 6.23
N GLN A 134 12.51 2.58 6.78
CA GLN A 134 13.71 3.37 6.59
C GLN A 134 14.05 3.58 5.10
N ARG A 135 13.98 2.52 4.29
CA ARG A 135 14.23 2.61 2.85
C ARG A 135 13.26 3.56 2.15
N ALA A 136 11.97 3.46 2.47
CA ALA A 136 10.95 4.34 1.88
C ALA A 136 11.17 5.82 2.24
N LEU A 137 11.51 6.09 3.50
CA LEU A 137 11.74 7.45 3.99
C LEU A 137 13.06 8.07 3.50
N LEU A 138 14.04 7.25 3.12
CA LEU A 138 15.32 7.69 2.58
C LEU A 138 15.34 7.78 1.04
N GLY A 139 14.20 7.58 0.38
CA GLY A 139 14.12 7.62 -1.08
C GLY A 139 14.74 6.42 -1.79
N ASN A 140 15.09 5.38 -1.04
CA ASN A 140 15.55 4.12 -1.62
C ASN A 140 14.37 3.34 -2.22
N LEU A 141 14.68 2.36 -3.07
CA LEU A 141 13.65 1.52 -3.68
C LEU A 141 12.78 0.87 -2.59
N ALA A 142 11.51 1.21 -2.58
CA ALA A 142 10.51 0.65 -1.67
C ALA A 142 9.44 -0.10 -2.45
N GLU A 143 8.94 -1.19 -1.88
CA GLU A 143 7.85 -1.96 -2.47
C GLU A 143 6.56 -1.14 -2.47
N PHE A 144 5.72 -1.36 -3.49
CA PHE A 144 4.40 -0.74 -3.60
C PHE A 144 3.56 -0.90 -2.31
N THR A 145 3.57 -2.09 -1.72
CA THR A 145 2.85 -2.38 -0.47
C THR A 145 3.35 -1.55 0.71
N THR A 146 4.67 -1.35 0.83
CA THR A 146 5.28 -0.51 1.88
C THR A 146 4.83 0.95 1.73
N ILE A 147 4.92 1.48 0.51
CA ILE A 147 4.50 2.86 0.21
C ILE A 147 3.00 3.04 0.52
N THR A 148 2.17 2.10 0.09
CA THR A 148 0.72 2.13 0.29
C THR A 148 0.36 2.11 1.79
N GLN A 149 1.03 1.26 2.58
CA GLN A 149 0.82 1.20 4.03
C GLN A 149 1.23 2.52 4.70
N ILE A 150 2.41 3.06 4.38
CA ILE A 150 2.87 4.33 4.96
C ILE A 150 1.92 5.47 4.58
N ALA A 151 1.57 5.57 3.31
CA ALA A 151 0.71 6.64 2.80
C ALA A 151 -0.69 6.60 3.43
N PHE A 152 -1.31 5.42 3.52
CA PHE A 152 -2.62 5.26 4.17
C PHE A 152 -2.57 5.59 5.66
N PHE A 153 -1.53 5.16 6.38
CA PHE A 153 -1.34 5.48 7.80
C PHE A 153 -1.18 6.99 8.04
N LEU A 154 -0.42 7.68 7.18
CA LEU A 154 -0.23 9.13 7.24
C LEU A 154 -1.44 9.93 6.75
N GLY A 155 -2.48 9.27 6.24
CA GLY A 155 -3.66 9.93 5.70
C GLY A 155 -3.46 10.61 4.35
N ILE A 156 -2.39 10.26 3.62
CA ILE A 156 -2.13 10.75 2.27
C ILE A 156 -3.22 10.19 1.35
N THR A 157 -3.95 11.05 0.67
CA THR A 157 -4.97 10.60 -0.29
C THR A 157 -4.35 9.98 -1.53
N VAL A 158 -5.12 9.19 -2.28
CA VAL A 158 -4.64 8.61 -3.54
C VAL A 158 -4.23 9.69 -4.53
N ASP A 159 -4.99 10.80 -4.60
CA ASP A 159 -4.66 11.92 -5.51
C ASP A 159 -3.34 12.60 -5.12
N GLU A 160 -3.12 12.86 -3.84
CA GLU A 160 -1.85 13.42 -3.34
C GLU A 160 -0.66 12.49 -3.59
N LEU A 161 -0.89 11.16 -3.59
CA LEU A 161 0.18 10.20 -3.83
C LEU A 161 0.56 10.10 -5.32
N ILE A 162 -0.41 10.17 -6.23
CA ILE A 162 -0.18 10.04 -7.68
C ILE A 162 0.08 11.37 -8.39
N ASN A 163 -0.46 12.48 -7.86
CA ASN A 163 -0.29 13.85 -8.38
C ASN A 163 0.24 14.80 -7.29
N PRO A 164 1.41 14.51 -6.72
CA PRO A 164 1.92 15.26 -5.58
C PRO A 164 2.27 16.70 -5.95
N LYS A 165 1.75 17.63 -5.17
CA LYS A 165 2.07 19.07 -5.28
C LYS A 165 3.24 19.37 -4.33
N ILE A 166 4.47 19.17 -4.82
CA ILE A 166 5.71 19.39 -4.07
C ILE A 166 6.59 20.35 -4.82
N SER A 167 7.05 21.39 -4.15
CA SER A 167 7.97 22.40 -4.69
C SER A 167 9.42 21.88 -4.69
N GLU A 168 10.26 22.46 -5.53
CA GLU A 168 11.70 22.16 -5.52
C GLU A 168 12.35 22.43 -4.16
N ALA A 169 11.92 23.49 -3.47
CA ALA A 169 12.41 23.80 -2.13
C ALA A 169 12.09 22.70 -1.11
N GLU A 170 10.89 22.09 -1.17
CA GLU A 170 10.51 20.96 -0.30
C GLU A 170 11.32 19.70 -0.62
N ILE A 171 11.69 19.49 -1.88
CA ILE A 171 12.56 18.35 -2.28
C ILE A 171 13.97 18.55 -1.71
N ILE A 172 14.52 19.76 -1.80
CA ILE A 172 15.85 20.09 -1.25
C ILE A 172 15.85 19.93 0.27
N GLU A 173 14.82 20.44 0.96
CA GLU A 173 14.67 20.32 2.41
C GLU A 173 14.62 18.84 2.85
N GLU A 174 13.92 18.00 2.11
CA GLU A 174 13.84 16.56 2.36
C GLU A 174 15.23 15.91 2.21
N GLN A 175 15.94 16.21 1.13
CA GLN A 175 17.28 15.66 0.87
C GLN A 175 18.28 16.06 1.96
N GLU A 176 18.27 17.32 2.40
CA GLU A 176 19.12 17.78 3.53
C GLU A 176 18.82 17.02 4.84
N SER A 177 17.56 16.60 5.04
CA SER A 177 17.15 15.83 6.22
C SER A 177 17.76 14.44 6.31
N HIS A 178 18.33 13.91 5.22
CA HIS A 178 18.96 12.59 5.19
C HIS A 178 20.38 12.58 5.78
N TYR A 179 21.05 13.72 5.81
CA TYR A 179 22.47 13.85 6.18
C TYR A 179 22.70 14.30 7.63
N MET A 180 21.65 14.38 8.43
CA MET A 180 21.67 14.78 9.84
C MET A 180 21.05 13.73 10.75
#